data_054fbdbc083737fd41e62db3b6da86ea
#
_entry.id   054fbdbc083737fd41e62db3b6da86ea
#
_cell.length_a   1.000
_cell.length_b   1.000
_cell.length_c   1.000
_cell.angle_alpha   90.00
_cell.angle_beta   90.00
_cell.angle_gamma   90.00
#
_symmetry.space_group_name_H-M   'P 1'
#
loop_
_entity.id
_entity.type
_entity.pdbx_description
1 polymer ?
#
loop_
_entity_poly.entity_id
_entity_poly.type
_entity_poly.pdbx_seq_one_letter_code
_entity_poly.pdbx_strand_id
1 'polypeptide(L)'
;MKTIDDISFAGKKALIRVDFNVPLDNDFNITDDKRMTAAVPTLKKILKDGGSVILMSHLGRPKDGPTDKYSLKHIAQHLSDLLGTAVQFADDCIGEQAIQKSATLKSGEVLLLENLRFYKEEEKGDEAFAEKLAKLGDIYVNDAFGTAHRAHASTAIIAKFFKDAKFSGYLMASEINNAEKVLNHPERPFTAIMGGAKVSDKILLIEKLLDKVDNLIIGGGMAYTFAKAQGGTIGNSLLEADKQELALQLIEKAKAKGVNLILPTDTVIADDFNNNANTDIVLTKNIPDGWMGLDIGTQTIANFNAVLANSKTILWNGPMGVFEMANFEKGTKAVDEAVVDATKSGAFSLIGGGDSAAAVAKFGMEDDVSYISTGGGALLEYMEGKELPGVKALND
;
A
#
# COMPACT_ATOMS: atom_id res chain seq x y z
N MET A 1 -0.73 -20.61 4.77
CA MET A 1 -1.97 -20.08 4.14
C MET A 1 -2.21 -20.85 2.84
N LYS A 2 -3.42 -21.40 2.66
CA LYS A 2 -3.79 -22.07 1.40
C LYS A 2 -4.05 -21.03 0.31
N THR A 3 -3.65 -21.32 -0.92
CA THR A 3 -3.84 -20.45 -2.09
C THR A 3 -4.86 -21.05 -3.06
N ILE A 4 -5.28 -20.28 -4.04
CA ILE A 4 -6.19 -20.74 -5.09
C ILE A 4 -5.61 -21.88 -5.96
N ASP A 5 -4.31 -22.18 -5.87
CA ASP A 5 -3.71 -23.33 -6.55
C ASP A 5 -3.94 -24.66 -5.82
N ASP A 6 -4.37 -24.60 -4.55
CA ASP A 6 -4.60 -25.78 -3.72
C ASP A 6 -6.00 -26.40 -3.94
N ILE A 7 -6.81 -25.84 -4.85
CA ILE A 7 -8.17 -26.26 -5.11
C ILE A 7 -8.55 -26.14 -6.58
N SER A 8 -9.49 -27.01 -7.03
CA SER A 8 -10.15 -26.89 -8.32
C SER A 8 -11.44 -26.08 -8.21
N PHE A 9 -11.63 -25.10 -9.07
CA PHE A 9 -12.85 -24.30 -9.14
C PHE A 9 -13.91 -24.83 -10.11
N ALA A 10 -13.66 -25.97 -10.75
CA ALA A 10 -14.57 -26.55 -11.75
C ALA A 10 -16.00 -26.71 -11.17
N GLY A 11 -16.96 -26.01 -11.77
CA GLY A 11 -18.36 -26.02 -11.35
C GLY A 11 -18.64 -25.32 -10.01
N LYS A 12 -17.69 -24.57 -9.46
CA LYS A 12 -17.81 -23.85 -8.19
C LYS A 12 -17.99 -22.34 -8.40
N LYS A 13 -18.73 -21.73 -7.50
CA LYS A 13 -18.90 -20.26 -7.40
C LYS A 13 -17.89 -19.70 -6.41
N ALA A 14 -16.88 -19.00 -6.91
CA ALA A 14 -15.91 -18.33 -6.07
C ALA A 14 -16.42 -16.96 -5.65
N LEU A 15 -16.65 -16.77 -4.36
CA LEU A 15 -16.97 -15.48 -3.75
C LEU A 15 -15.66 -14.79 -3.36
N ILE A 16 -15.31 -13.73 -4.06
CA ILE A 16 -13.98 -13.13 -3.99
C ILE A 16 -14.05 -11.72 -3.43
N ARG A 17 -13.30 -11.46 -2.36
CA ARG A 17 -13.05 -10.08 -1.88
C ARG A 17 -11.86 -9.50 -2.62
N VAL A 18 -12.13 -8.50 -3.42
CA VAL A 18 -11.13 -7.70 -4.15
C VAL A 18 -11.11 -6.26 -3.63
N ASP A 19 -10.04 -5.54 -3.88
CA ASP A 19 -9.93 -4.10 -3.58
C ASP A 19 -10.01 -3.29 -4.87
N PHE A 20 -11.23 -2.99 -5.30
CA PHE A 20 -11.52 -2.15 -6.46
C PHE A 20 -11.85 -0.70 -6.06
N ASN A 21 -11.27 -0.26 -4.93
CA ASN A 21 -11.35 1.13 -4.51
C ASN A 21 -10.40 1.98 -5.36
N VAL A 22 -10.79 2.21 -6.60
CA VAL A 22 -10.05 2.97 -7.60
C VAL A 22 -10.52 4.42 -7.66
N PRO A 23 -9.64 5.38 -7.99
CA PRO A 23 -10.04 6.76 -8.15
C PRO A 23 -10.86 6.96 -9.43
N LEU A 24 -11.95 7.70 -9.32
CA LEU A 24 -12.79 8.11 -10.43
C LEU A 24 -12.75 9.63 -10.59
N ASP A 25 -12.76 10.10 -11.83
CA ASP A 25 -12.94 11.52 -12.14
C ASP A 25 -14.43 11.94 -12.00
N ASN A 26 -14.73 13.19 -12.33
CA ASN A 26 -16.09 13.72 -12.22
C ASN A 26 -17.09 13.08 -13.22
N ASP A 27 -16.59 12.47 -14.28
CA ASP A 27 -17.36 11.74 -15.30
C ASP A 27 -17.38 10.23 -15.05
N PHE A 28 -16.92 9.80 -13.85
CA PHE A 28 -16.80 8.41 -13.43
C PHE A 28 -15.81 7.57 -14.22
N ASN A 29 -14.87 8.18 -14.92
CA ASN A 29 -13.78 7.45 -15.54
C ASN A 29 -12.72 7.05 -14.51
N ILE A 30 -12.19 5.86 -14.64
CA ILE A 30 -11.11 5.37 -13.79
C ILE A 30 -9.81 6.08 -14.18
N THR A 31 -9.16 6.73 -13.22
CA THR A 31 -7.89 7.46 -13.45
C THR A 31 -6.66 6.62 -13.08
N ASP A 32 -6.84 5.58 -12.29
CA ASP A 32 -5.81 4.58 -11.96
C ASP A 32 -6.48 3.22 -11.72
N ASP A 33 -6.14 2.22 -12.52
CA ASP A 33 -6.74 0.89 -12.47
C ASP A 33 -5.83 -0.20 -11.88
N LYS A 34 -4.68 0.17 -11.32
CA LYS A 34 -3.66 -0.78 -10.84
C LYS A 34 -4.22 -1.84 -9.89
N ARG A 35 -5.14 -1.46 -9.00
CA ARG A 35 -5.78 -2.42 -8.09
C ARG A 35 -6.64 -3.44 -8.81
N MET A 36 -7.33 -3.01 -9.87
CA MET A 36 -8.13 -3.92 -10.70
C MET A 36 -7.23 -4.86 -11.48
N THR A 37 -6.22 -4.31 -12.15
CA THR A 37 -5.24 -5.08 -12.93
C THR A 37 -4.51 -6.11 -12.07
N ALA A 38 -4.14 -5.76 -10.83
CA ALA A 38 -3.47 -6.67 -9.90
C ALA A 38 -4.32 -7.89 -9.50
N ALA A 39 -5.65 -7.78 -9.51
CA ALA A 39 -6.56 -8.90 -9.21
C ALA A 39 -6.84 -9.80 -10.42
N VAL A 40 -6.59 -9.33 -11.64
CA VAL A 40 -6.91 -10.07 -12.88
C VAL A 40 -6.32 -11.48 -12.93
N PRO A 41 -5.07 -11.74 -12.53
CA PRO A 41 -4.51 -13.10 -12.53
C PRO A 41 -5.31 -14.10 -11.70
N THR A 42 -5.77 -13.70 -10.51
CA THR A 42 -6.64 -14.52 -9.65
C THR A 42 -7.96 -14.84 -10.33
N LEU A 43 -8.61 -13.84 -10.92
CA LEU A 43 -9.90 -14.00 -11.59
C LEU A 43 -9.79 -14.92 -12.81
N LYS A 44 -8.77 -14.70 -13.63
CA LYS A 44 -8.51 -15.54 -14.83
C LYS A 44 -8.20 -16.99 -14.49
N LYS A 45 -7.46 -17.24 -13.39
CA LYS A 45 -7.19 -18.61 -12.92
C LYS A 45 -8.49 -19.34 -12.59
N ILE A 46 -9.38 -18.72 -11.84
CA ILE A 46 -10.66 -19.33 -11.43
C ILE A 46 -11.56 -19.58 -12.63
N LEU A 47 -11.67 -18.63 -13.54
CA LEU A 47 -12.44 -18.79 -14.79
C LEU A 47 -11.87 -19.90 -15.69
N LYS A 48 -10.55 -19.97 -15.82
CA LYS A 48 -9.85 -21.01 -16.59
C LYS A 48 -10.08 -22.40 -16.01
N ASP A 49 -10.22 -22.55 -14.71
CA ASP A 49 -10.54 -23.81 -14.03
C ASP A 49 -11.99 -24.26 -14.24
N GLY A 50 -12.81 -23.44 -14.89
CA GLY A 50 -14.24 -23.72 -15.09
C GLY A 50 -15.11 -23.29 -13.91
N GLY A 51 -14.62 -22.38 -13.06
CA GLY A 51 -15.39 -21.71 -12.02
C GLY A 51 -16.19 -20.53 -12.53
N SER A 52 -17.07 -20.01 -11.70
CA SER A 52 -17.69 -18.70 -11.83
C SER A 52 -17.22 -17.77 -10.72
N VAL A 53 -17.30 -16.47 -10.96
CA VAL A 53 -16.72 -15.45 -10.08
C VAL A 53 -17.79 -14.47 -9.59
N ILE A 54 -17.91 -14.32 -8.28
CA ILE A 54 -18.76 -13.32 -7.62
C ILE A 54 -17.84 -12.37 -6.86
N LEU A 55 -17.82 -11.11 -7.26
CA LEU A 55 -16.90 -10.10 -6.75
C LEU A 55 -17.55 -9.22 -5.72
N MET A 56 -16.89 -9.08 -4.57
CA MET A 56 -17.20 -8.15 -3.50
C MET A 56 -16.10 -7.10 -3.39
N SER A 57 -16.46 -5.83 -3.37
CA SER A 57 -15.53 -4.73 -3.14
C SER A 57 -16.21 -3.55 -2.47
N HIS A 58 -15.40 -2.63 -1.96
CA HIS A 58 -15.83 -1.30 -1.59
C HIS A 58 -15.33 -0.28 -2.59
N LEU A 59 -15.97 0.88 -2.62
CA LEU A 59 -15.54 2.08 -3.35
C LEU A 59 -15.78 3.30 -2.48
N GLY A 60 -14.71 4.06 -2.19
CA GLY A 60 -14.78 5.26 -1.39
C GLY A 60 -15.23 5.03 0.06
N ARG A 61 -15.79 6.09 0.63
CA ARG A 61 -16.30 6.12 2.01
C ARG A 61 -17.71 6.72 2.06
N PRO A 62 -18.74 6.02 1.56
CA PRO A 62 -20.11 6.49 1.65
C PRO A 62 -20.54 6.57 3.13
N LYS A 63 -21.22 7.66 3.50
CA LYS A 63 -21.68 7.88 4.89
C LYS A 63 -23.15 7.55 5.08
N ASP A 64 -23.95 7.78 4.04
CA ASP A 64 -25.42 7.82 4.13
C ASP A 64 -26.12 6.77 3.24
N GLY A 65 -25.45 5.62 3.01
CA GLY A 65 -25.99 4.55 2.17
C GLY A 65 -25.72 4.72 0.68
N PRO A 66 -26.54 4.11 -0.19
CA PRO A 66 -26.33 4.07 -1.63
C PRO A 66 -26.30 5.45 -2.27
N THR A 67 -25.27 5.73 -3.05
CA THR A 67 -25.14 6.94 -3.87
C THR A 67 -24.49 6.59 -5.21
N ASP A 68 -24.87 7.30 -6.27
CA ASP A 68 -24.30 7.06 -7.60
C ASP A 68 -22.77 7.26 -7.63
N LYS A 69 -22.28 8.24 -6.89
CA LYS A 69 -20.85 8.55 -6.79
C LYS A 69 -19.98 7.35 -6.35
N TYR A 70 -20.51 6.49 -5.50
CA TYR A 70 -19.80 5.35 -4.93
C TYR A 70 -20.31 4.01 -5.45
N SER A 71 -21.10 4.01 -6.52
CA SER A 71 -21.57 2.77 -7.13
C SER A 71 -20.45 2.06 -7.91
N LEU A 72 -20.31 0.77 -7.69
CA LEU A 72 -19.38 -0.08 -8.46
C LEU A 72 -19.84 -0.32 -9.90
N LYS A 73 -21.06 0.08 -10.28
CA LYS A 73 -21.53 -0.02 -11.67
C LYS A 73 -20.60 0.70 -12.66
N HIS A 74 -19.96 1.79 -12.22
CA HIS A 74 -19.06 2.60 -13.05
C HIS A 74 -17.79 1.86 -13.48
N ILE A 75 -17.38 0.83 -12.75
CA ILE A 75 -16.17 0.06 -13.08
C ILE A 75 -16.47 -1.24 -13.82
N ALA A 76 -17.73 -1.65 -13.95
CA ALA A 76 -18.11 -2.96 -14.51
C ALA A 76 -17.66 -3.15 -15.96
N GLN A 77 -17.80 -2.12 -16.81
CA GLN A 77 -17.36 -2.20 -18.20
C GLN A 77 -15.83 -2.32 -18.32
N HIS A 78 -15.09 -1.52 -17.57
CA HIS A 78 -13.63 -1.59 -17.55
C HIS A 78 -13.13 -2.98 -17.07
N LEU A 79 -13.79 -3.54 -16.07
CA LEU A 79 -13.49 -4.90 -15.61
C LEU A 79 -13.78 -5.95 -16.69
N SER A 80 -14.88 -5.79 -17.45
CA SER A 80 -15.19 -6.66 -18.60
C SER A 80 -14.07 -6.60 -19.65
N ASP A 81 -13.55 -5.42 -19.94
CA ASP A 81 -12.47 -5.21 -20.92
C ASP A 81 -11.16 -5.88 -20.42
N LEU A 82 -10.81 -5.72 -19.15
CA LEU A 82 -9.62 -6.36 -18.55
C LEU A 82 -9.69 -7.89 -18.57
N LEU A 83 -10.87 -8.45 -18.35
CA LEU A 83 -11.07 -9.90 -18.30
C LEU A 83 -11.30 -10.53 -19.68
N GLY A 84 -11.73 -9.73 -20.66
CA GLY A 84 -12.19 -10.23 -21.94
C GLY A 84 -13.48 -11.05 -21.85
N THR A 85 -14.27 -10.82 -20.80
CA THR A 85 -15.52 -11.54 -20.49
C THR A 85 -16.54 -10.55 -19.93
N ALA A 86 -17.80 -10.65 -20.35
CA ALA A 86 -18.86 -9.77 -19.86
C ALA A 86 -19.05 -9.91 -18.34
N VAL A 87 -19.08 -8.79 -17.64
CA VAL A 87 -19.34 -8.71 -16.20
C VAL A 87 -20.78 -8.30 -15.97
N GLN A 88 -21.56 -9.17 -15.32
CA GLN A 88 -22.88 -8.84 -14.84
C GLN A 88 -22.76 -7.98 -13.58
N PHE A 89 -23.72 -7.08 -13.35
CA PHE A 89 -23.79 -6.23 -12.17
C PHE A 89 -25.09 -6.47 -11.40
N ALA A 90 -24.98 -6.57 -10.08
CA ALA A 90 -26.12 -6.58 -9.17
C ALA A 90 -26.20 -5.25 -8.40
N ASP A 91 -27.37 -4.66 -8.35
CA ASP A 91 -27.64 -3.33 -7.75
C ASP A 91 -27.59 -3.29 -6.22
N ASP A 92 -27.34 -4.43 -5.59
CA ASP A 92 -27.13 -4.62 -4.15
C ASP A 92 -26.17 -5.78 -3.92
N CYS A 93 -25.52 -5.85 -2.76
CA CYS A 93 -24.59 -6.94 -2.44
C CYS A 93 -25.26 -8.12 -1.70
N ILE A 94 -26.43 -7.93 -1.09
CA ILE A 94 -27.18 -8.98 -0.34
C ILE A 94 -28.67 -9.02 -0.70
N GLY A 95 -29.12 -8.16 -1.61
CA GLY A 95 -30.51 -8.07 -2.02
C GLY A 95 -30.96 -9.18 -2.97
N GLU A 96 -32.23 -9.15 -3.34
CA GLU A 96 -32.85 -10.17 -4.18
C GLU A 96 -32.14 -10.37 -5.52
N GLN A 97 -31.72 -9.28 -6.18
CA GLN A 97 -31.00 -9.34 -7.45
C GLN A 97 -29.64 -10.04 -7.32
N ALA A 98 -28.89 -9.80 -6.23
CA ALA A 98 -27.66 -10.49 -5.94
C ALA A 98 -27.88 -12.01 -5.72
N ILE A 99 -28.91 -12.37 -4.98
CA ILE A 99 -29.29 -13.76 -4.72
C ILE A 99 -29.67 -14.48 -6.02
N GLN A 100 -30.53 -13.87 -6.85
CA GLN A 100 -31.00 -14.48 -8.10
C GLN A 100 -29.87 -14.64 -9.10
N LYS A 101 -29.06 -13.59 -9.34
CA LYS A 101 -27.92 -13.62 -10.29
C LYS A 101 -26.85 -14.60 -9.85
N SER A 102 -26.50 -14.64 -8.55
CA SER A 102 -25.53 -15.62 -8.05
C SER A 102 -26.04 -17.07 -8.17
N ALA A 103 -27.34 -17.31 -7.93
CA ALA A 103 -27.93 -18.63 -8.04
C ALA A 103 -27.88 -19.18 -9.47
N THR A 104 -28.08 -18.33 -10.48
CA THR A 104 -28.13 -18.69 -11.90
C THR A 104 -26.79 -18.54 -12.64
N LEU A 105 -25.74 -18.09 -11.96
CA LEU A 105 -24.43 -17.85 -12.53
C LEU A 105 -23.79 -19.16 -13.03
N LYS A 106 -23.35 -19.17 -14.29
CA LYS A 106 -22.76 -20.34 -14.93
C LYS A 106 -21.24 -20.27 -14.89
N SER A 107 -20.62 -21.43 -15.11
CA SER A 107 -19.18 -21.56 -15.29
C SER A 107 -18.67 -20.57 -16.36
N GLY A 108 -17.59 -19.85 -16.04
CA GLY A 108 -17.02 -18.82 -16.91
C GLY A 108 -17.67 -17.45 -16.82
N GLU A 109 -18.76 -17.30 -16.07
CA GLU A 109 -19.44 -16.02 -15.87
C GLU A 109 -18.93 -15.27 -14.64
N VAL A 110 -19.06 -13.93 -14.71
CA VAL A 110 -18.61 -13.00 -13.66
C VAL A 110 -19.77 -12.12 -13.21
N LEU A 111 -19.95 -12.02 -11.91
CA LEU A 111 -20.92 -11.13 -11.26
C LEU A 111 -20.19 -10.16 -10.33
N LEU A 112 -20.38 -8.88 -10.53
CA LEU A 112 -19.93 -7.81 -9.62
C LEU A 112 -21.11 -7.36 -8.76
N LEU A 113 -20.96 -7.46 -7.44
CA LEU A 113 -21.92 -6.94 -6.48
C LEU A 113 -21.73 -5.45 -6.24
N GLU A 114 -22.78 -4.75 -5.81
CA GLU A 114 -22.72 -3.34 -5.44
C GLU A 114 -21.86 -3.13 -4.18
N ASN A 115 -21.43 -1.90 -3.99
CA ASN A 115 -20.52 -1.46 -2.94
C ASN A 115 -20.92 -1.96 -1.55
N LEU A 116 -20.06 -2.77 -0.96
CA LEU A 116 -20.27 -3.34 0.39
C LEU A 116 -20.48 -2.26 1.47
N ARG A 117 -19.84 -1.10 1.32
CA ARG A 117 -19.92 0.01 2.29
C ARG A 117 -21.20 0.82 2.23
N PHE A 118 -22.11 0.48 1.33
CA PHE A 118 -23.47 0.99 1.44
C PHE A 118 -24.18 0.44 2.67
N TYR A 119 -23.66 -0.64 3.25
CA TYR A 119 -24.09 -1.20 4.52
C TYR A 119 -23.07 -0.87 5.62
N LYS A 120 -23.53 -0.25 6.71
CA LYS A 120 -22.68 0.04 7.89
C LYS A 120 -22.19 -1.22 8.58
N GLU A 121 -22.88 -2.31 8.38
CA GLU A 121 -22.59 -3.67 8.88
C GLU A 121 -21.25 -4.20 8.34
N GLU A 122 -20.84 -3.78 7.14
CA GLU A 122 -19.55 -4.16 6.56
C GLU A 122 -18.39 -3.73 7.46
N GLU A 123 -18.29 -2.44 7.76
CA GLU A 123 -17.19 -1.91 8.57
C GLU A 123 -17.26 -2.31 10.05
N LYS A 124 -18.46 -2.64 10.55
CA LYS A 124 -18.67 -3.15 11.90
C LYS A 124 -18.27 -4.61 12.09
N GLY A 125 -18.01 -5.33 11.00
CA GLY A 125 -17.77 -6.76 11.06
C GLY A 125 -19.01 -7.57 11.51
N ASP A 126 -20.20 -7.15 11.06
CA ASP A 126 -21.46 -7.79 11.45
C ASP A 126 -21.55 -9.21 10.90
N GLU A 127 -21.81 -10.17 11.79
CA GLU A 127 -21.81 -11.59 11.46
C GLU A 127 -23.03 -12.00 10.61
N ALA A 128 -24.19 -11.40 10.85
CA ALA A 128 -25.40 -11.69 10.08
C ALA A 128 -25.28 -11.15 8.64
N PHE A 129 -24.66 -10.00 8.46
CA PHE A 129 -24.33 -9.46 7.14
C PHE A 129 -23.32 -10.35 6.41
N ALA A 130 -22.27 -10.78 7.10
CA ALA A 130 -21.27 -11.70 6.55
C ALA A 130 -21.89 -13.04 6.13
N GLU A 131 -22.81 -13.58 6.92
CA GLU A 131 -23.56 -14.81 6.57
C GLU A 131 -24.39 -14.66 5.29
N LYS A 132 -25.06 -13.52 5.11
CA LYS A 132 -25.83 -13.24 3.89
C LYS A 132 -24.92 -13.21 2.65
N LEU A 133 -23.75 -12.58 2.75
CA LEU A 133 -22.75 -12.60 1.68
C LEU A 133 -22.25 -14.03 1.42
N ALA A 134 -21.93 -14.78 2.46
CA ALA A 134 -21.39 -16.14 2.35
C ALA A 134 -22.32 -17.10 1.60
N LYS A 135 -23.64 -16.91 1.69
CA LYS A 135 -24.64 -17.74 0.99
C LYS A 135 -24.60 -17.61 -0.54
N LEU A 136 -23.90 -16.61 -1.08
CA LEU A 136 -23.83 -16.37 -2.51
C LEU A 136 -22.83 -17.29 -3.24
N GLY A 137 -21.84 -17.85 -2.53
CA GLY A 137 -20.78 -18.65 -3.15
C GLY A 137 -20.44 -19.95 -2.42
N ASP A 138 -19.68 -20.80 -3.08
CA ASP A 138 -19.27 -22.12 -2.56
C ASP A 138 -17.87 -22.06 -1.92
N ILE A 139 -17.01 -21.16 -2.40
CA ILE A 139 -15.63 -21.00 -1.99
C ILE A 139 -15.36 -19.51 -1.74
N TYR A 140 -14.71 -19.19 -0.62
CA TYR A 140 -14.28 -17.82 -0.34
C TYR A 140 -12.82 -17.61 -0.73
N VAL A 141 -12.57 -16.53 -1.43
CA VAL A 141 -11.21 -16.08 -1.78
C VAL A 141 -11.01 -14.67 -1.29
N ASN A 142 -9.96 -14.44 -0.52
CA ASN A 142 -9.52 -13.08 -0.17
C ASN A 142 -8.32 -12.69 -1.04
N ASP A 143 -8.52 -11.67 -1.87
CA ASP A 143 -7.48 -11.09 -2.72
C ASP A 143 -7.34 -9.56 -2.50
N ALA A 144 -7.79 -9.09 -1.34
CA ALA A 144 -7.84 -7.69 -0.95
C ALA A 144 -6.86 -7.39 0.19
N PHE A 145 -5.55 -7.45 -0.08
CA PHE A 145 -4.54 -7.21 0.95
C PHE A 145 -4.63 -5.82 1.56
N GLY A 146 -4.95 -4.79 0.76
CA GLY A 146 -5.10 -3.41 1.24
C GLY A 146 -6.14 -3.21 2.35
N THR A 147 -7.09 -4.12 2.50
CA THR A 147 -8.12 -4.10 3.56
C THR A 147 -7.93 -5.19 4.62
N ALA A 148 -6.89 -6.02 4.50
CA ALA A 148 -6.64 -7.16 5.39
C ALA A 148 -6.37 -6.79 6.84
N HIS A 149 -5.95 -5.55 7.11
CA HIS A 149 -5.72 -5.02 8.46
C HIS A 149 -7.00 -4.65 9.22
N ARG A 150 -8.17 -4.81 8.60
CA ARG A 150 -9.47 -4.50 9.18
C ARG A 150 -10.34 -5.74 9.33
N ALA A 151 -10.96 -5.91 10.50
CA ALA A 151 -11.88 -7.03 10.78
C ALA A 151 -13.29 -6.72 10.23
N HIS A 152 -13.38 -6.37 8.94
CA HIS A 152 -14.68 -6.12 8.30
C HIS A 152 -15.42 -7.42 7.99
N ALA A 153 -16.72 -7.34 7.74
CA ALA A 153 -17.56 -8.50 7.47
C ALA A 153 -17.04 -9.32 6.28
N SER A 154 -16.73 -8.67 5.15
CA SER A 154 -16.29 -9.34 3.92
C SER A 154 -14.81 -9.75 3.91
N THR A 155 -13.97 -9.22 4.80
CA THR A 155 -12.52 -9.46 4.81
C THR A 155 -12.08 -10.48 5.85
N ALA A 156 -12.78 -10.57 6.98
CA ALA A 156 -12.40 -11.44 8.09
C ALA A 156 -13.57 -12.32 8.58
N ILE A 157 -14.70 -11.70 8.91
CA ILE A 157 -15.82 -12.42 9.56
C ILE A 157 -16.40 -13.50 8.65
N ILE A 158 -16.53 -13.22 7.37
CA ILE A 158 -17.07 -14.12 6.36
C ILE A 158 -16.36 -15.48 6.29
N ALA A 159 -15.07 -15.52 6.59
CA ALA A 159 -14.26 -16.74 6.54
C ALA A 159 -14.75 -17.83 7.49
N LYS A 160 -15.47 -17.46 8.57
CA LYS A 160 -16.09 -18.40 9.52
C LYS A 160 -17.11 -19.35 8.86
N PHE A 161 -17.73 -18.90 7.77
CA PHE A 161 -18.77 -19.65 7.05
C PHE A 161 -18.21 -20.60 5.98
N PHE A 162 -16.90 -20.59 5.75
CA PHE A 162 -16.25 -21.38 4.70
C PHE A 162 -15.23 -22.40 5.24
N LYS A 163 -15.29 -22.83 6.48
CA LYS A 163 -14.39 -23.83 7.09
C LYS A 163 -13.11 -24.12 6.27
N ASP A 164 -13.12 -25.19 5.47
CA ASP A 164 -12.00 -25.62 4.63
C ASP A 164 -12.01 -25.03 3.21
N ALA A 165 -13.04 -24.27 2.84
CA ALA A 165 -13.25 -23.69 1.52
C ALA A 165 -12.88 -22.20 1.46
N LYS A 166 -11.76 -21.82 2.07
CA LYS A 166 -11.24 -20.44 2.09
C LYS A 166 -9.78 -20.40 1.69
N PHE A 167 -9.46 -19.48 0.79
CA PHE A 167 -8.15 -19.41 0.13
C PHE A 167 -7.70 -17.95 -0.07
N SER A 168 -6.40 -17.75 -0.20
CA SER A 168 -5.85 -16.47 -0.69
C SER A 168 -5.79 -16.46 -2.20
N GLY A 169 -6.09 -15.31 -2.79
CA GLY A 169 -5.74 -15.04 -4.18
C GLY A 169 -4.25 -14.78 -4.38
N TYR A 170 -3.83 -14.67 -5.64
CA TYR A 170 -2.43 -14.44 -5.98
C TYR A 170 -1.89 -13.10 -5.48
N LEU A 171 -2.72 -12.03 -5.51
CA LEU A 171 -2.30 -10.73 -5.00
C LEU A 171 -2.03 -10.79 -3.49
N MET A 172 -2.95 -11.34 -2.72
CA MET A 172 -2.78 -11.52 -1.27
C MET A 172 -1.53 -12.35 -0.94
N ALA A 173 -1.33 -13.46 -1.63
CA ALA A 173 -0.16 -14.32 -1.43
C ALA A 173 1.14 -13.60 -1.80
N SER A 174 1.15 -12.86 -2.91
CA SER A 174 2.32 -12.09 -3.36
C SER A 174 2.70 -10.99 -2.38
N GLU A 175 1.74 -10.24 -1.87
CA GLU A 175 1.98 -9.18 -0.87
C GLU A 175 2.64 -9.74 0.39
N ILE A 176 2.11 -10.85 0.92
CA ILE A 176 2.65 -11.50 2.11
C ILE A 176 4.05 -12.06 1.83
N ASN A 177 4.24 -12.77 0.74
CA ASN A 177 5.52 -13.39 0.41
C ASN A 177 6.63 -12.34 0.21
N ASN A 178 6.33 -11.22 -0.43
CA ASN A 178 7.29 -10.14 -0.63
C ASN A 178 7.61 -9.42 0.69
N ALA A 179 6.61 -9.20 1.55
CA ALA A 179 6.84 -8.64 2.88
C ALA A 179 7.69 -9.59 3.75
N GLU A 180 7.40 -10.89 3.76
CA GLU A 180 8.17 -11.91 4.47
C GLU A 180 9.62 -11.99 3.99
N LYS A 181 9.83 -11.92 2.67
CA LYS A 181 11.17 -11.91 2.08
C LYS A 181 12.01 -10.77 2.63
N VAL A 182 11.44 -9.57 2.73
CA VAL A 182 12.14 -8.40 3.25
C VAL A 182 12.34 -8.48 4.76
N LEU A 183 11.32 -8.92 5.52
CA LEU A 183 11.37 -8.90 6.98
C LEU A 183 12.16 -10.04 7.59
N ASN A 184 12.03 -11.24 7.06
CA ASN A 184 12.53 -12.46 7.71
C ASN A 184 13.65 -13.15 6.94
N HIS A 185 13.81 -12.85 5.65
CA HIS A 185 14.82 -13.45 4.78
C HIS A 185 15.56 -12.42 3.90
N PRO A 186 15.98 -11.23 4.44
CA PRO A 186 16.66 -10.24 3.63
C PRO A 186 18.08 -10.71 3.27
N GLU A 187 18.46 -10.50 2.01
CA GLU A 187 19.88 -10.50 1.65
C GLU A 187 20.52 -9.20 2.13
N ARG A 188 21.73 -9.27 2.68
CA ARG A 188 22.43 -8.13 3.28
C ARG A 188 23.47 -7.54 2.33
N PRO A 189 23.72 -6.23 2.37
CA PRO A 189 23.12 -5.23 3.27
C PRO A 189 21.63 -4.97 3.01
N PHE A 190 20.83 -4.87 4.09
CA PHE A 190 19.44 -4.48 4.05
C PHE A 190 19.31 -3.01 4.43
N THR A 191 18.78 -2.19 3.50
CA THR A 191 18.55 -0.75 3.69
C THR A 191 17.06 -0.45 3.66
N ALA A 192 16.58 0.21 4.72
CA ALA A 192 15.24 0.80 4.73
C ALA A 192 15.32 2.31 4.50
N ILE A 193 14.41 2.83 3.68
CA ILE A 193 14.26 4.26 3.40
C ILE A 193 12.91 4.69 3.95
N MET A 194 12.93 5.57 4.96
CA MET A 194 11.75 6.13 5.59
C MET A 194 11.66 7.62 5.31
N GLY A 195 10.62 8.02 4.61
CA GLY A 195 10.32 9.42 4.32
C GLY A 195 8.91 9.80 4.75
N GLY A 196 8.46 10.97 4.30
CA GLY A 196 7.14 11.50 4.65
C GLY A 196 7.20 12.61 5.69
N ALA A 197 6.03 13.09 6.14
CA ALA A 197 5.93 14.31 6.93
C ALA A 197 6.24 14.12 8.42
N LYS A 198 5.86 12.98 9.01
CA LYS A 198 5.81 12.81 10.47
C LYS A 198 6.53 11.56 10.96
N VAL A 199 7.34 11.73 12.02
CA VAL A 199 7.97 10.62 12.76
C VAL A 199 6.91 9.77 13.43
N SER A 200 5.90 10.41 14.03
CA SER A 200 4.82 9.74 14.77
C SER A 200 4.08 8.68 13.98
N ASP A 201 3.95 8.88 12.67
CA ASP A 201 3.26 7.94 11.78
C ASP A 201 4.08 6.67 11.51
N LYS A 202 5.39 6.68 11.80
CA LYS A 202 6.35 5.63 11.42
C LYS A 202 7.13 5.01 12.58
N ILE A 203 6.88 5.46 13.81
CA ILE A 203 7.67 5.04 14.98
C ILE A 203 7.73 3.52 15.13
N LEU A 204 6.56 2.85 15.10
CA LEU A 204 6.49 1.41 15.30
C LEU A 204 7.23 0.65 14.21
N LEU A 205 7.11 1.12 12.97
CA LEU A 205 7.84 0.54 11.84
C LEU A 205 9.35 0.76 11.99
N ILE A 206 9.78 1.98 12.31
CA ILE A 206 11.20 2.30 12.51
C ILE A 206 11.80 1.45 13.62
N GLU A 207 11.15 1.36 14.77
CA GLU A 207 11.61 0.54 15.89
C GLU A 207 11.74 -0.94 15.50
N LYS A 208 10.78 -1.48 14.76
CA LYS A 208 10.82 -2.86 14.26
C LYS A 208 11.96 -3.08 13.26
N LEU A 209 12.18 -2.11 12.37
CA LEU A 209 13.24 -2.19 11.36
C LEU A 209 14.64 -2.08 11.95
N LEU A 210 14.83 -1.35 13.06
CA LEU A 210 16.12 -1.27 13.75
C LEU A 210 16.66 -2.63 14.21
N ASP A 211 15.81 -3.63 14.37
CA ASP A 211 16.23 -5.01 14.67
C ASP A 211 16.62 -5.81 13.43
N LYS A 212 16.38 -5.29 12.23
CA LYS A 212 16.46 -6.06 11.00
C LYS A 212 17.40 -5.47 9.95
N VAL A 213 17.55 -4.15 9.90
CA VAL A 213 18.31 -3.46 8.85
C VAL A 213 19.78 -3.25 9.20
N ASP A 214 20.60 -3.11 8.16
CA ASP A 214 21.97 -2.65 8.29
C ASP A 214 22.05 -1.12 8.16
N ASN A 215 21.21 -0.54 7.31
CA ASN A 215 21.12 0.90 7.09
C ASN A 215 19.66 1.38 7.19
N LEU A 216 19.48 2.54 7.82
CA LEU A 216 18.20 3.23 7.89
C LEU A 216 18.37 4.66 7.40
N ILE A 217 17.78 4.96 6.25
CA ILE A 217 17.77 6.30 5.64
C ILE A 217 16.49 7.01 6.09
N ILE A 218 16.62 8.20 6.64
CA ILE A 218 15.51 9.08 7.00
C ILE A 218 15.50 10.28 6.06
N GLY A 219 14.35 10.55 5.45
CA GLY A 219 14.14 11.70 4.58
C GLY A 219 12.76 12.32 4.77
N GLY A 220 12.40 13.25 3.87
CA GLY A 220 11.13 13.95 3.96
C GLY A 220 11.02 14.92 5.13
N GLY A 221 9.84 15.41 5.39
CA GLY A 221 9.55 16.38 6.46
C GLY A 221 9.92 15.91 7.87
N MET A 222 9.85 14.60 8.11
CA MET A 222 10.22 14.01 9.41
C MET A 222 11.69 14.23 9.76
N ALA A 223 12.57 14.42 8.78
CA ALA A 223 13.99 14.65 9.00
C ALA A 223 14.26 15.96 9.77
N TYR A 224 13.40 16.96 9.64
CA TYR A 224 13.57 18.24 10.36
C TYR A 224 13.32 18.11 11.86
N THR A 225 12.47 17.20 12.28
CA THR A 225 12.30 16.85 13.71
C THR A 225 13.61 16.27 14.27
N PHE A 226 14.31 15.42 13.52
CA PHE A 226 15.63 14.92 13.91
C PHE A 226 16.69 16.06 13.96
N ALA A 227 16.71 16.93 12.95
CA ALA A 227 17.66 18.05 12.90
C ALA A 227 17.45 18.99 14.09
N LYS A 228 16.20 19.34 14.40
CA LYS A 228 15.86 20.17 15.57
C LYS A 228 16.25 19.52 16.88
N ALA A 229 15.97 18.24 17.05
CA ALA A 229 16.33 17.46 18.22
C ALA A 229 17.84 17.46 18.48
N GLN A 230 18.65 17.49 17.43
CA GLN A 230 20.10 17.58 17.50
C GLN A 230 20.63 19.02 17.67
N GLY A 231 19.78 20.00 17.97
CA GLY A 231 20.14 21.39 18.22
C GLY A 231 20.23 22.28 16.98
N GLY A 232 19.76 21.79 15.82
CA GLY A 232 19.73 22.57 14.58
C GLY A 232 18.63 23.64 14.55
N THR A 233 18.75 24.56 13.60
CA THR A 233 17.69 25.50 13.23
C THR A 233 17.01 25.01 11.96
N ILE A 234 15.69 25.00 11.95
CA ILE A 234 14.88 24.46 10.85
C ILE A 234 13.91 25.46 10.22
N GLY A 235 13.95 26.73 10.63
CA GLY A 235 13.05 27.77 10.16
C GLY A 235 11.59 27.40 10.30
N ASN A 236 10.82 27.53 9.22
CA ASN A 236 9.39 27.19 9.15
C ASN A 236 9.14 25.76 8.67
N SER A 237 10.15 24.89 8.67
CA SER A 237 10.01 23.49 8.26
C SER A 237 9.04 22.74 9.17
N LEU A 238 8.48 21.63 8.67
CA LEU A 238 7.63 20.74 9.46
C LEU A 238 8.38 20.29 10.73
N LEU A 239 7.68 20.35 11.86
CA LEU A 239 8.21 19.95 13.15
C LEU A 239 7.14 19.29 14.00
N GLU A 240 7.44 18.11 14.52
CA GLU A 240 6.71 17.51 15.64
C GLU A 240 7.47 17.82 16.93
N ALA A 241 7.14 18.97 17.56
CA ALA A 241 7.89 19.51 18.69
C ALA A 241 7.94 18.56 19.89
N ASP A 242 6.88 17.78 20.11
CA ASP A 242 6.74 16.77 21.16
C ASP A 242 7.46 15.44 20.86
N LYS A 243 8.03 15.28 19.66
CA LYS A 243 8.73 14.07 19.23
C LYS A 243 10.26 14.21 19.16
N GLN A 244 10.81 15.34 19.58
CA GLN A 244 12.26 15.58 19.55
C GLN A 244 13.03 14.59 20.43
N GLU A 245 12.55 14.34 21.66
CA GLU A 245 13.17 13.36 22.54
C GLU A 245 13.13 11.95 21.95
N LEU A 246 12.01 11.57 21.33
CA LEU A 246 11.87 10.31 20.63
C LEU A 246 12.86 10.19 19.48
N ALA A 247 13.06 11.26 18.70
CA ALA A 247 14.04 11.27 17.60
C ALA A 247 15.46 10.99 18.13
N LEU A 248 15.86 11.61 19.25
CA LEU A 248 17.15 11.32 19.90
C LEU A 248 17.24 9.88 20.39
N GLN A 249 16.16 9.33 20.96
CA GLN A 249 16.12 7.93 21.40
C GLN A 249 16.27 6.96 20.21
N LEU A 250 15.66 7.26 19.07
CA LEU A 250 15.82 6.43 17.85
C LEU A 250 17.26 6.45 17.33
N ILE A 251 17.94 7.61 17.37
CA ILE A 251 19.35 7.73 17.02
C ILE A 251 20.22 6.85 17.94
N GLU A 252 20.02 6.92 19.24
CA GLU A 252 20.77 6.12 20.23
C GLU A 252 20.46 4.62 20.09
N LYS A 253 19.20 4.26 19.85
CA LYS A 253 18.81 2.86 19.58
C LYS A 253 19.50 2.32 18.33
N ALA A 254 19.54 3.08 17.23
CA ALA A 254 20.24 2.69 16.00
C ALA A 254 21.71 2.43 16.28
N LYS A 255 22.37 3.35 16.99
CA LYS A 255 23.78 3.24 17.37
C LYS A 255 24.03 2.00 18.25
N ALA A 256 23.19 1.76 19.25
CA ALA A 256 23.31 0.61 20.15
C ALA A 256 23.14 -0.73 19.41
N LYS A 257 22.35 -0.75 18.34
CA LYS A 257 22.10 -1.94 17.52
C LYS A 257 23.08 -2.08 16.35
N GLY A 258 24.03 -1.16 16.18
CA GLY A 258 24.98 -1.16 15.07
C GLY A 258 24.34 -0.83 13.71
N VAL A 259 23.17 -0.20 13.71
CA VAL A 259 22.49 0.25 12.50
C VAL A 259 23.07 1.60 12.06
N ASN A 260 23.44 1.69 10.79
CA ASN A 260 23.87 2.95 10.18
C ASN A 260 22.64 3.82 9.89
N LEU A 261 22.35 4.77 10.77
CA LEU A 261 21.27 5.75 10.59
C LEU A 261 21.79 6.95 9.80
N ILE A 262 21.19 7.23 8.65
CA ILE A 262 21.64 8.26 7.71
C ILE A 262 20.56 9.33 7.62
N LEU A 263 20.91 10.53 8.06
CA LEU A 263 20.07 11.72 8.02
C LEU A 263 20.52 12.67 6.91
N PRO A 264 19.63 13.53 6.37
CA PRO A 264 20.02 14.55 5.41
C PRO A 264 21.08 15.49 5.97
N THR A 265 22.11 15.78 5.18
CA THR A 265 23.17 16.73 5.51
C THR A 265 22.88 18.11 4.97
N ASP A 266 22.27 18.21 3.80
CA ASP A 266 21.83 19.44 3.16
C ASP A 266 20.38 19.33 2.67
N THR A 267 19.76 20.47 2.46
CA THR A 267 18.33 20.60 2.19
C THR A 267 18.09 21.69 1.17
N VAL A 268 17.19 21.41 0.21
CA VAL A 268 16.60 22.44 -0.65
C VAL A 268 15.53 23.16 0.16
N ILE A 269 15.73 24.45 0.37
CA ILE A 269 14.81 25.32 1.11
C ILE A 269 14.06 26.26 0.19
N ALA A 270 12.88 26.68 0.63
CA ALA A 270 12.04 27.65 -0.05
C ALA A 270 11.49 28.69 0.93
N ASP A 271 11.24 29.91 0.44
CA ASP A 271 10.66 31.00 1.23
C ASP A 271 9.11 30.94 1.30
N ASP A 272 8.49 30.03 0.55
CA ASP A 272 7.06 29.76 0.57
C ASP A 272 6.79 28.30 0.14
N PHE A 273 5.65 27.74 0.56
CA PHE A 273 5.19 26.43 0.11
C PHE A 273 4.53 26.54 -1.27
N ASN A 274 5.35 26.77 -2.26
CA ASN A 274 4.95 27.02 -3.65
C ASN A 274 6.03 26.54 -4.60
N ASN A 275 5.65 25.91 -5.72
CA ASN A 275 6.59 25.43 -6.73
C ASN A 275 7.49 26.54 -7.31
N ASN A 276 7.00 27.78 -7.36
CA ASN A 276 7.71 28.93 -7.90
C ASN A 276 8.37 29.82 -6.83
N ALA A 277 8.45 29.34 -5.58
CA ALA A 277 9.13 30.05 -4.51
C ALA A 277 10.63 30.24 -4.80
N ASN A 278 11.25 31.22 -4.16
CA ASN A 278 12.70 31.32 -4.17
C ASN A 278 13.28 30.12 -3.42
N THR A 279 14.39 29.59 -3.94
CA THR A 279 15.04 28.40 -3.40
C THR A 279 16.51 28.63 -3.14
N ASP A 280 17.04 27.91 -2.15
CA ASP A 280 18.48 27.82 -1.88
C ASP A 280 18.81 26.42 -1.34
N ILE A 281 20.09 26.08 -1.21
CA ILE A 281 20.55 24.85 -0.60
C ILE A 281 21.41 25.20 0.61
N VAL A 282 21.02 24.70 1.77
CA VAL A 282 21.72 24.93 3.03
C VAL A 282 21.96 23.63 3.78
N LEU A 283 22.82 23.65 4.79
CA LEU A 283 22.92 22.52 5.72
C LEU A 283 21.57 22.31 6.43
N THR A 284 21.12 21.09 6.55
CA THR A 284 19.80 20.75 7.15
C THR A 284 19.62 21.31 8.57
N LYS A 285 20.72 21.46 9.31
CA LYS A 285 20.73 22.05 10.65
C LYS A 285 20.80 23.59 10.70
N ASN A 286 20.85 24.24 9.55
CA ASN A 286 21.05 25.68 9.44
C ASN A 286 20.02 26.36 8.54
N ILE A 287 18.76 25.92 8.60
CA ILE A 287 17.68 26.55 7.82
C ILE A 287 17.28 27.87 8.51
N PRO A 288 17.38 29.02 7.78
CA PRO A 288 17.08 30.32 8.36
C PRO A 288 15.58 30.52 8.61
N ASP A 289 15.28 31.46 9.53
CA ASP A 289 13.89 31.89 9.77
C ASP A 289 13.25 32.40 8.48
N GLY A 290 11.95 32.10 8.32
CA GLY A 290 11.20 32.46 7.12
C GLY A 290 11.37 31.47 5.95
N TRP A 291 12.27 30.50 6.06
CA TRP A 291 12.50 29.47 5.06
C TRP A 291 12.08 28.08 5.59
N MET A 292 11.73 27.20 4.69
CA MET A 292 11.34 25.82 5.02
C MET A 292 12.05 24.82 4.10
N GLY A 293 12.40 23.66 4.62
CA GLY A 293 12.92 22.56 3.81
C GLY A 293 11.81 21.86 3.03
N LEU A 294 12.02 21.67 1.73
CA LEU A 294 11.04 21.01 0.83
C LEU A 294 11.61 19.81 0.06
N ASP A 295 12.92 19.64 0.03
CA ASP A 295 13.58 18.46 -0.56
C ASP A 295 14.97 18.26 0.04
N ILE A 296 15.55 17.09 -0.16
CA ILE A 296 16.95 16.81 0.18
C ILE A 296 17.91 17.50 -0.82
N GLY A 297 19.06 17.91 -0.33
CA GLY A 297 20.07 18.56 -1.15
C GLY A 297 20.98 17.58 -1.91
N THR A 298 21.88 18.13 -2.71
CA THR A 298 22.75 17.35 -3.60
C THR A 298 23.76 16.47 -2.86
N GLN A 299 24.28 16.92 -1.71
CA GLN A 299 25.20 16.12 -0.90
C GLN A 299 24.45 14.95 -0.23
N THR A 300 23.22 15.19 0.23
CA THR A 300 22.36 14.15 0.79
C THR A 300 22.06 13.08 -0.25
N ILE A 301 21.70 13.48 -1.47
CA ILE A 301 21.48 12.57 -2.61
C ILE A 301 22.72 11.68 -2.81
N ALA A 302 23.91 12.28 -2.87
CA ALA A 302 25.16 11.53 -3.06
C ALA A 302 25.39 10.51 -1.93
N ASN A 303 25.14 10.91 -0.68
CA ASN A 303 25.29 10.04 0.48
C ASN A 303 24.29 8.86 0.46
N PHE A 304 23.02 9.13 0.14
CA PHE A 304 21.97 8.10 0.06
C PHE A 304 22.26 7.11 -1.08
N ASN A 305 22.62 7.62 -2.25
CA ASN A 305 22.93 6.79 -3.42
C ASN A 305 24.13 5.88 -3.16
N ALA A 306 25.16 6.35 -2.45
CA ALA A 306 26.31 5.52 -2.09
C ALA A 306 25.93 4.31 -1.21
N VAL A 307 24.96 4.49 -0.30
CA VAL A 307 24.45 3.40 0.53
C VAL A 307 23.59 2.45 -0.29
N LEU A 308 22.70 2.99 -1.13
CA LEU A 308 21.79 2.20 -1.95
C LEU A 308 22.53 1.34 -2.98
N ALA A 309 23.60 1.85 -3.57
CA ALA A 309 24.42 1.11 -4.53
C ALA A 309 25.00 -0.20 -3.99
N ASN A 310 25.21 -0.30 -2.68
CA ASN A 310 25.73 -1.49 -2.01
C ASN A 310 24.64 -2.39 -1.40
N SER A 311 23.38 -1.97 -1.46
CA SER A 311 22.26 -2.69 -0.83
C SER A 311 21.85 -3.92 -1.63
N LYS A 312 21.44 -4.98 -0.94
CA LYS A 312 20.91 -6.21 -1.53
C LYS A 312 19.41 -6.38 -1.29
N THR A 313 18.91 -5.80 -0.22
CA THR A 313 17.48 -5.67 0.06
C THR A 313 17.17 -4.22 0.35
N ILE A 314 16.14 -3.68 -0.28
CA ILE A 314 15.71 -2.30 -0.10
C ILE A 314 14.21 -2.30 0.21
N LEU A 315 13.84 -1.62 1.30
CA LEU A 315 12.47 -1.26 1.61
C LEU A 315 12.34 0.26 1.53
N TRP A 316 11.44 0.75 0.71
CA TRP A 316 11.20 2.19 0.60
C TRP A 316 9.76 2.55 0.97
N ASN A 317 9.59 3.43 1.95
CA ASN A 317 8.30 3.95 2.38
C ASN A 317 8.39 5.46 2.69
N GLY A 318 7.83 6.26 1.82
CA GLY A 318 7.71 7.71 1.93
C GLY A 318 8.74 8.50 1.11
N PRO A 319 8.32 9.62 0.49
CA PRO A 319 9.16 10.46 -0.36
C PRO A 319 10.18 11.25 0.45
N MET A 320 11.20 11.75 -0.26
CA MET A 320 12.29 12.54 0.32
C MET A 320 11.98 14.05 0.37
N GLY A 321 11.04 14.50 -0.43
CA GLY A 321 10.61 15.89 -0.53
C GLY A 321 9.20 16.01 -1.06
N VAL A 322 8.78 17.22 -1.41
CA VAL A 322 7.46 17.53 -1.98
C VAL A 322 7.49 17.22 -3.48
N PHE A 323 7.54 15.94 -3.82
CA PHE A 323 7.75 15.45 -5.19
C PHE A 323 6.60 15.80 -6.15
N GLU A 324 5.45 16.21 -5.64
CA GLU A 324 4.33 16.72 -6.43
C GLU A 324 4.67 18.04 -7.13
N MET A 325 5.61 18.80 -6.57
CA MET A 325 6.12 20.04 -7.12
C MET A 325 7.42 19.78 -7.88
N ALA A 326 7.47 20.16 -9.16
CA ALA A 326 8.62 19.88 -10.04
C ALA A 326 9.96 20.40 -9.53
N ASN A 327 9.95 21.54 -8.79
CA ASN A 327 11.17 22.12 -8.24
C ASN A 327 11.66 21.43 -6.95
N PHE A 328 10.88 20.52 -6.37
CA PHE A 328 11.17 19.79 -5.13
C PHE A 328 11.06 18.27 -5.28
N GLU A 329 11.11 17.76 -6.52
CA GLU A 329 11.04 16.33 -6.82
C GLU A 329 12.40 15.64 -6.98
N LYS A 330 13.46 16.41 -7.15
CA LYS A 330 14.79 15.90 -7.53
C LYS A 330 15.35 14.88 -6.54
N GLY A 331 15.15 15.11 -5.25
CA GLY A 331 15.62 14.20 -4.20
C GLY A 331 14.92 12.87 -4.24
N THR A 332 13.59 12.88 -4.36
CA THR A 332 12.79 11.66 -4.47
C THR A 332 13.11 10.90 -5.75
N LYS A 333 13.24 11.60 -6.88
CA LYS A 333 13.62 11.02 -8.16
C LYS A 333 14.99 10.36 -8.12
N ALA A 334 15.98 11.04 -7.53
CA ALA A 334 17.34 10.49 -7.42
C ALA A 334 17.40 9.23 -6.56
N VAL A 335 16.60 9.17 -5.49
CA VAL A 335 16.47 7.95 -4.68
C VAL A 335 15.80 6.84 -5.48
N ASP A 336 14.75 7.15 -6.26
CA ASP A 336 14.09 6.18 -7.13
C ASP A 336 15.08 5.59 -8.15
N GLU A 337 15.82 6.45 -8.85
CA GLU A 337 16.87 6.04 -9.79
C GLU A 337 17.92 5.12 -9.13
N ALA A 338 18.34 5.46 -7.91
CA ALA A 338 19.30 4.64 -7.17
C ALA A 338 18.74 3.27 -6.74
N VAL A 339 17.45 3.22 -6.38
CA VAL A 339 16.75 1.97 -6.11
C VAL A 339 16.64 1.10 -7.36
N VAL A 340 16.32 1.70 -8.49
CA VAL A 340 16.28 1.04 -9.81
C VAL A 340 17.67 0.48 -10.18
N ASP A 341 18.72 1.27 -10.04
CA ASP A 341 20.09 0.83 -10.35
C ASP A 341 20.54 -0.33 -9.45
N ALA A 342 20.23 -0.27 -8.16
CA ALA A 342 20.47 -1.37 -7.24
C ALA A 342 19.68 -2.62 -7.62
N THR A 343 18.42 -2.47 -8.04
CA THR A 343 17.56 -3.56 -8.48
C THR A 343 18.12 -4.23 -9.75
N LYS A 344 18.54 -3.44 -10.73
CA LYS A 344 19.20 -3.93 -11.94
C LYS A 344 20.52 -4.64 -11.64
N SER A 345 21.17 -4.28 -10.53
CA SER A 345 22.39 -4.92 -10.04
C SER A 345 22.14 -6.15 -9.13
N GLY A 346 20.88 -6.60 -9.03
CA GLY A 346 20.48 -7.83 -8.34
C GLY A 346 19.93 -7.63 -6.93
N ALA A 347 19.69 -6.40 -6.46
CA ALA A 347 19.00 -6.16 -5.21
C ALA A 347 17.49 -6.46 -5.34
N PHE A 348 16.87 -6.83 -4.22
CA PHE A 348 15.41 -6.90 -4.13
C PHE A 348 14.86 -5.60 -3.53
N SER A 349 13.97 -4.93 -4.26
CA SER A 349 13.36 -3.67 -3.84
C SER A 349 11.85 -3.82 -3.63
N LEU A 350 11.38 -3.49 -2.43
CA LEU A 350 9.98 -3.41 -2.05
C LEU A 350 9.59 -1.96 -1.81
N ILE A 351 8.66 -1.47 -2.61
CA ILE A 351 8.09 -0.12 -2.49
C ILE A 351 6.78 -0.22 -1.73
N GLY A 352 6.67 0.47 -0.61
CA GLY A 352 5.47 0.47 0.23
C GLY A 352 4.93 1.87 0.49
N GLY A 353 3.60 1.96 0.57
CA GLY A 353 2.89 3.22 0.80
C GLY A 353 2.48 3.95 -0.49
N GLY A 354 1.33 4.63 -0.41
CA GLY A 354 0.73 5.27 -1.57
C GLY A 354 1.60 6.36 -2.20
N ASP A 355 2.25 7.19 -1.39
CA ASP A 355 3.09 8.29 -1.88
C ASP A 355 4.35 7.78 -2.58
N SER A 356 4.97 6.72 -2.06
CA SER A 356 6.14 6.11 -2.71
C SER A 356 5.76 5.48 -4.05
N ALA A 357 4.65 4.74 -4.08
CA ALA A 357 4.12 4.16 -5.32
C ALA A 357 3.76 5.24 -6.34
N ALA A 358 3.16 6.35 -5.89
CA ALA A 358 2.84 7.50 -6.75
C ALA A 358 4.10 8.18 -7.30
N ALA A 359 5.17 8.29 -6.51
CA ALA A 359 6.45 8.85 -6.97
C ALA A 359 7.08 7.98 -8.05
N VAL A 360 7.19 6.67 -7.81
CA VAL A 360 7.73 5.70 -8.78
C VAL A 360 6.94 5.75 -10.09
N ALA A 361 5.60 5.82 -10.01
CA ALA A 361 4.73 5.97 -11.18
C ALA A 361 4.96 7.31 -11.92
N LYS A 362 5.06 8.41 -11.17
CA LYS A 362 5.33 9.74 -11.75
C LYS A 362 6.62 9.74 -12.58
N PHE A 363 7.64 9.04 -12.13
CA PHE A 363 8.94 8.98 -12.80
C PHE A 363 9.03 7.85 -13.83
N GLY A 364 7.98 7.04 -14.01
CA GLY A 364 7.90 5.97 -15.01
C GLY A 364 8.82 4.79 -14.74
N MET A 365 9.10 4.50 -13.46
CA MET A 365 10.05 3.45 -13.05
C MET A 365 9.38 2.21 -12.42
N GLU A 366 8.08 2.05 -12.61
CA GLU A 366 7.29 0.98 -11.97
C GLU A 366 7.76 -0.43 -12.34
N ASP A 367 8.16 -0.61 -13.58
CA ASP A 367 8.62 -1.91 -14.09
C ASP A 367 10.10 -2.21 -13.75
N ASP A 368 10.81 -1.24 -13.21
CA ASP A 368 12.24 -1.32 -12.90
C ASP A 368 12.54 -1.68 -11.44
N VAL A 369 11.53 -1.76 -10.58
CA VAL A 369 11.64 -2.19 -9.18
C VAL A 369 11.09 -3.59 -9.00
N SER A 370 11.48 -4.30 -7.92
CA SER A 370 11.09 -5.71 -7.76
C SER A 370 9.62 -5.89 -7.41
N TYR A 371 9.07 -5.04 -6.54
CA TYR A 371 7.67 -5.11 -6.12
C TYR A 371 7.15 -3.78 -5.60
N ILE A 372 5.97 -3.37 -6.07
CA ILE A 372 5.22 -2.23 -5.55
C ILE A 372 3.98 -2.76 -4.84
N SER A 373 3.91 -2.57 -3.52
CA SER A 373 2.76 -3.02 -2.74
C SER A 373 1.52 -2.18 -3.01
N THR A 374 0.41 -2.84 -3.19
CA THR A 374 -0.92 -2.22 -3.23
C THR A 374 -1.53 -2.07 -1.83
N GLY A 375 -0.86 -2.63 -0.81
CA GLY A 375 -1.38 -2.80 0.53
C GLY A 375 -1.48 -1.54 1.38
N GLY A 376 -0.74 -0.48 1.05
CA GLY A 376 -0.77 0.76 1.81
C GLY A 376 -0.59 0.55 3.31
N GLY A 377 -1.61 0.91 4.11
CA GLY A 377 -1.59 0.75 5.56
C GLY A 377 -1.50 -0.70 6.04
N ALA A 378 -2.07 -1.64 5.28
CA ALA A 378 -2.00 -3.06 5.65
C ALA A 378 -0.56 -3.60 5.59
N LEU A 379 0.22 -3.20 4.57
CA LEU A 379 1.64 -3.55 4.51
C LEU A 379 2.40 -3.00 5.72
N LEU A 380 2.18 -1.73 6.05
CA LEU A 380 2.86 -1.09 7.19
C LEU A 380 2.54 -1.81 8.51
N GLU A 381 1.28 -2.09 8.77
CA GLU A 381 0.87 -2.83 9.97
C GLU A 381 1.45 -4.24 10.01
N TYR A 382 1.50 -4.94 8.87
CA TYR A 382 2.16 -6.23 8.77
C TYR A 382 3.65 -6.13 9.11
N MET A 383 4.34 -5.14 8.58
CA MET A 383 5.76 -4.89 8.84
C MET A 383 6.04 -4.46 10.29
N GLU A 384 5.08 -3.82 10.95
CA GLU A 384 5.12 -3.53 12.39
C GLU A 384 4.97 -4.79 13.25
N GLY A 385 4.66 -5.93 12.64
CA GLY A 385 4.46 -7.21 13.31
C GLY A 385 3.04 -7.41 13.86
N LYS A 386 2.08 -6.61 13.40
CA LYS A 386 0.67 -6.80 13.73
C LYS A 386 0.07 -7.95 12.95
N GLU A 387 -0.77 -8.73 13.62
CA GLU A 387 -1.58 -9.76 12.98
C GLU A 387 -2.70 -9.08 12.18
N LEU A 388 -2.76 -9.37 10.87
CA LEU A 388 -3.81 -8.83 10.02
C LEU A 388 -5.05 -9.72 10.09
N PRO A 389 -6.23 -9.21 10.52
CA PRO A 389 -7.45 -10.00 10.67
C PRO A 389 -7.87 -10.76 9.40
N GLY A 390 -7.72 -10.14 8.23
CA GLY A 390 -8.06 -10.78 6.95
C GLY A 390 -7.12 -11.92 6.56
N VAL A 391 -5.86 -11.88 6.99
CA VAL A 391 -4.89 -12.95 6.79
C VAL A 391 -5.10 -14.07 7.82
N LYS A 392 -5.29 -13.71 9.08
CA LYS A 392 -5.58 -14.65 10.16
C LYS A 392 -6.80 -15.51 9.83
N ALA A 393 -7.87 -14.88 9.40
CA ALA A 393 -9.13 -15.56 9.09
C ALA A 393 -9.00 -16.64 8.00
N LEU A 394 -8.00 -16.54 7.12
CA LEU A 394 -7.70 -17.59 6.13
C LEU A 394 -6.93 -18.78 6.72
N ASN A 395 -6.23 -18.58 7.83
CA ASN A 395 -5.41 -19.61 8.49
C ASN A 395 -6.14 -20.36 9.61
N ASP A 396 -7.15 -19.73 10.22
CA ASP A 396 -8.00 -20.33 11.26
C ASP A 396 -9.02 -21.32 10.66
#